data_74764f7b6e1a71c5ab0a4b5578408e37
#
_entry.id   74764f7b6e1a71c5ab0a4b5578408e37
#
_cell.length_a   1.000
_cell.length_b   1.000
_cell.length_c   1.000
_cell.angle_alpha   90.00
_cell.angle_beta   90.00
_cell.angle_gamma   90.00
#
_symmetry.space_group_name_H-M   'P 1'
#
loop_
_entity.id
_entity.type
_entity.pdbx_description
1 polymer ?
#
loop_
_entity_poly.entity_id
_entity_poly.type
_entity_poly.pdbx_seq_one_letter_code
_entity_poly.pdbx_strand_id
1 'polypeptide(L)'
;MNNAKLEALQQLGTAQIDHVQYFAPYLSDLIPAAGNPDIQDYNELAKMLGRMDAENGELLKYTSVLSAEKPETMQDALHLAQNLDCYERISGSLYDYGIKLLQEQFDLDDECISELEEYTDFARYGQACAESNGFVQTEFGQVRRIAQSLEQAHSNEMTL
;
A
#
# COMPACT_ATOMS: atom_id res chain seq x y z
N MET A 1 10.41 7.19 12.28
CA MET A 1 11.40 8.26 12.39
C MET A 1 10.80 9.49 13.03
N ASN A 2 11.60 10.20 13.79
CA ASN A 2 11.16 11.38 14.50
C ASN A 2 11.33 12.63 13.60
N ASN A 3 10.24 13.35 13.33
CA ASN A 3 10.28 14.57 12.50
C ASN A 3 11.20 15.63 13.08
N ALA A 4 11.24 15.77 14.41
CA ALA A 4 12.11 16.75 15.09
C ALA A 4 13.59 16.48 14.78
N LYS A 5 13.99 15.21 14.67
CA LYS A 5 15.37 14.86 14.33
C LYS A 5 15.73 15.29 12.91
N LEU A 6 14.81 15.10 11.95
CA LEU A 6 15.04 15.55 10.57
C LEU A 6 15.06 17.06 10.46
N GLU A 7 14.18 17.76 11.18
CA GLU A 7 14.17 19.22 11.21
C GLU A 7 15.47 19.78 11.75
N ALA A 8 15.98 19.15 12.83
CA ALA A 8 17.27 19.56 13.40
C ALA A 8 18.42 19.38 12.41
N LEU A 9 18.45 18.24 11.68
CA LEU A 9 19.45 18.01 10.65
C LEU A 9 19.34 18.99 9.50
N GLN A 10 18.12 19.32 9.10
CA GLN A 10 17.86 20.30 8.04
C GLN A 10 18.39 21.68 8.41
N GLN A 11 18.27 22.09 9.67
CA GLN A 11 18.78 23.35 10.17
C GLN A 11 20.30 23.44 10.18
N LEU A 12 20.99 22.29 10.21
CA LEU A 12 22.44 22.24 10.15
C LEU A 12 23.01 22.43 8.73
N GLY A 13 22.14 22.56 7.72
CA GLY A 13 22.54 22.87 6.36
C GLY A 13 23.21 21.71 5.64
N THR A 14 24.55 21.66 5.64
CA THR A 14 25.33 20.68 4.87
C THR A 14 25.49 19.33 5.57
N ALA A 15 24.69 19.04 6.61
CA ALA A 15 24.77 17.77 7.34
C ALA A 15 24.46 16.60 6.41
N GLN A 16 25.29 15.55 6.48
CA GLN A 16 25.05 14.30 5.80
C GLN A 16 24.10 13.44 6.60
N ILE A 17 23.25 12.68 5.90
CA ILE A 17 22.36 11.70 6.52
C ILE A 17 23.09 10.38 6.55
N ASP A 18 23.63 9.99 7.71
CA ASP A 18 24.35 8.73 7.89
C ASP A 18 23.43 7.59 8.26
N HIS A 19 22.31 7.90 8.93
CA HIS A 19 21.41 6.89 9.47
C HIS A 19 19.98 7.42 9.51
N VAL A 20 19.04 6.56 9.09
CA VAL A 20 17.61 6.82 9.18
C VAL A 20 16.97 5.70 9.97
N GLN A 21 16.18 6.06 10.98
CA GLN A 21 15.47 5.09 11.80
C GLN A 21 13.97 5.28 11.62
N TYR A 22 13.29 4.19 11.26
CA TYR A 22 11.84 4.18 11.11
C TYR A 22 11.20 3.69 12.40
N PHE A 23 9.97 4.17 12.68
CA PHE A 23 9.23 3.74 13.87
C PHE A 23 8.83 2.27 13.83
N ALA A 24 8.73 1.68 12.64
CA ALA A 24 8.51 0.25 12.45
C ALA A 24 9.73 -0.36 11.75
N PRO A 25 10.43 -1.33 12.39
CA PRO A 25 11.68 -1.86 11.83
C PRO A 25 11.56 -2.46 10.44
N TYR A 26 10.40 -3.07 10.11
CA TYR A 26 10.21 -3.67 8.79
C TYR A 26 10.23 -2.64 7.65
N LEU A 27 9.97 -1.36 7.93
CA LEU A 27 10.03 -0.32 6.91
C LEU A 27 11.44 -0.13 6.36
N SER A 28 12.48 -0.35 7.17
CA SER A 28 13.85 -0.24 6.69
C SER A 28 14.21 -1.34 5.68
N ASP A 29 13.50 -2.46 5.70
CA ASP A 29 13.69 -3.53 4.71
C ASP A 29 12.93 -3.23 3.41
N LEU A 30 11.86 -2.45 3.47
CA LEU A 30 10.99 -2.16 2.33
C LEU A 30 11.36 -0.84 1.62
N ILE A 31 11.87 0.13 2.36
CA ILE A 31 12.24 1.43 1.81
C ILE A 31 13.75 1.47 1.58
N PRO A 32 14.21 1.47 0.32
CA PRO A 32 15.65 1.45 0.03
C PRO A 32 16.31 2.78 0.40
N ALA A 33 17.61 2.72 0.72
CA ALA A 33 18.41 3.90 0.99
C ALA A 33 19.01 4.50 -0.29
N ALA A 34 18.98 3.77 -1.39
CA ALA A 34 19.58 4.19 -2.67
C ALA A 34 18.84 5.38 -3.29
N GLY A 35 19.50 6.10 -4.20
CA GLY A 35 18.90 7.16 -4.99
C GLY A 35 19.25 8.59 -4.58
N ASN A 36 20.17 8.77 -3.63
CA ASN A 36 20.62 10.09 -3.15
C ASN A 36 19.48 10.99 -2.65
N PRO A 37 18.60 10.50 -1.74
CA PRO A 37 17.54 11.36 -1.20
C PRO A 37 18.12 12.47 -0.34
N ASP A 38 17.50 13.65 -0.38
CA ASP A 38 17.90 14.77 0.46
C ASP A 38 17.04 14.82 1.74
N ILE A 39 17.32 15.80 2.60
CA ILE A 39 16.59 15.96 3.86
C ILE A 39 15.11 16.24 3.62
N GLN A 40 14.78 16.96 2.56
CA GLN A 40 13.39 17.27 2.22
C GLN A 40 12.62 16.03 1.83
N ASP A 41 13.26 15.10 1.09
CA ASP A 41 12.65 13.81 0.75
C ASP A 41 12.31 13.01 2.01
N TYR A 42 13.23 12.97 2.99
CA TYR A 42 12.98 12.28 4.25
C TYR A 42 11.91 12.97 5.09
N ASN A 43 11.89 14.30 5.10
CA ASN A 43 10.84 15.06 5.81
C ASN A 43 9.47 14.79 5.22
N GLU A 44 9.36 14.76 3.91
CA GLU A 44 8.11 14.46 3.22
C GLU A 44 7.63 13.06 3.54
N LEU A 45 8.54 12.08 3.45
CA LEU A 45 8.21 10.70 3.78
C LEU A 45 7.79 10.56 5.24
N ALA A 46 8.49 11.24 6.17
CA ALA A 46 8.15 11.20 7.58
C ALA A 46 6.76 11.73 7.87
N LYS A 47 6.37 12.82 7.19
CA LYS A 47 5.01 13.38 7.32
C LYS A 47 3.96 12.41 6.81
N MET A 48 4.22 11.77 5.68
CA MET A 48 3.28 10.82 5.09
C MET A 48 3.13 9.57 5.95
N LEU A 49 4.25 9.03 6.46
CA LEU A 49 4.21 7.88 7.37
C LEU A 49 3.46 8.20 8.67
N GLY A 50 3.65 9.39 9.20
CA GLY A 50 2.92 9.83 10.38
C GLY A 50 1.41 9.89 10.15
N ARG A 51 0.98 10.37 8.99
CA ARG A 51 -0.44 10.39 8.61
C ARG A 51 -0.99 8.99 8.43
N MET A 52 -0.23 8.11 7.77
CA MET A 52 -0.64 6.71 7.56
C MET A 52 -0.79 5.96 8.89
N ASP A 53 0.10 6.21 9.85
CA ASP A 53 0.04 5.58 11.15
C ASP A 53 -1.22 6.01 11.93
N ALA A 54 -1.67 7.25 11.72
CA ALA A 54 -2.86 7.79 12.37
C ALA A 54 -4.16 7.34 11.70
N GLU A 55 -4.11 6.93 10.44
CA GLU A 55 -5.28 6.50 9.68
C GLU A 55 -5.40 4.98 9.63
N ASN A 56 -6.62 4.49 9.82
CA ASN A 56 -6.89 3.05 9.91
C ASN A 56 -6.57 2.33 8.60
N GLY A 57 -5.59 1.44 8.65
CA GLY A 57 -5.22 0.57 7.53
C GLY A 57 -4.32 1.19 6.47
N GLU A 58 -4.05 2.47 6.50
CA GLU A 58 -3.23 3.13 5.49
C GLU A 58 -1.78 2.67 5.52
N LEU A 59 -1.21 2.47 6.70
CA LEU A 59 0.16 1.98 6.82
C LEU A 59 0.30 0.56 6.26
N LEU A 60 -0.67 -0.32 6.53
CA LEU A 60 -0.69 -1.67 5.96
C LEU A 60 -0.82 -1.64 4.44
N LYS A 61 -1.63 -0.73 3.91
CA LYS A 61 -1.75 -0.52 2.47
C LYS A 61 -0.41 -0.13 1.87
N TYR A 62 0.29 0.83 2.47
CA TYR A 62 1.58 1.28 2.00
C TYR A 62 2.63 0.15 2.05
N THR A 63 2.70 -0.60 3.14
CA THR A 63 3.63 -1.72 3.25
C THR A 63 3.33 -2.80 2.21
N SER A 64 2.06 -3.06 1.93
CA SER A 64 1.66 -3.98 0.87
C SER A 64 2.10 -3.49 -0.51
N VAL A 65 1.95 -2.19 -0.79
CA VAL A 65 2.37 -1.57 -2.04
C VAL A 65 3.89 -1.66 -2.19
N LEU A 66 4.65 -1.33 -1.15
CA LEU A 66 6.11 -1.45 -1.16
C LEU A 66 6.56 -2.87 -1.44
N SER A 67 5.91 -3.85 -0.82
CA SER A 67 6.22 -5.26 -1.01
C SER A 67 5.92 -5.73 -2.43
N ALA A 68 4.83 -5.25 -3.03
CA ALA A 68 4.43 -5.62 -4.39
C ALA A 68 5.27 -4.92 -5.45
N GLU A 69 5.50 -3.62 -5.30
CA GLU A 69 6.18 -2.81 -6.32
C GLU A 69 7.70 -2.89 -6.25
N LYS A 70 8.25 -3.18 -5.08
CA LYS A 70 9.70 -3.33 -4.86
C LYS A 70 10.50 -2.15 -5.41
N PRO A 71 10.30 -0.93 -4.87
CA PRO A 71 11.02 0.23 -5.34
C PRO A 71 12.54 0.05 -5.18
N GLU A 72 13.30 0.55 -6.12
CA GLU A 72 14.76 0.43 -6.12
C GLU A 72 15.44 1.62 -5.44
N THR A 73 14.74 2.74 -5.32
CA THR A 73 15.27 3.95 -4.71
C THR A 73 14.31 4.50 -3.64
N MET A 74 14.85 5.32 -2.76
CA MET A 74 14.03 5.99 -1.74
C MET A 74 13.03 6.95 -2.39
N GLN A 75 13.42 7.64 -3.46
CA GLN A 75 12.50 8.53 -4.19
C GLN A 75 11.33 7.76 -4.79
N ASP A 76 11.56 6.55 -5.31
CA ASP A 76 10.48 5.70 -5.81
C ASP A 76 9.53 5.29 -4.68
N ALA A 77 10.08 4.95 -3.50
CA ALA A 77 9.27 4.64 -2.33
C ALA A 77 8.43 5.84 -1.87
N LEU A 78 9.02 7.04 -1.89
CA LEU A 78 8.31 8.28 -1.58
C LEU A 78 7.19 8.54 -2.60
N HIS A 79 7.46 8.33 -3.87
CA HIS A 79 6.47 8.49 -4.93
C HIS A 79 5.27 7.56 -4.73
N LEU A 80 5.51 6.32 -4.31
CA LEU A 80 4.44 5.37 -3.99
C LEU A 80 3.59 5.88 -2.81
N ALA A 81 4.22 6.48 -1.81
CA ALA A 81 3.49 7.08 -0.69
C ALA A 81 2.61 8.23 -1.14
N GLN A 82 3.11 9.06 -2.05
CA GLN A 82 2.37 10.21 -2.61
C GLN A 82 1.19 9.78 -3.47
N ASN A 83 1.22 8.58 -4.02
CA ASN A 83 0.19 8.04 -4.91
C ASN A 83 -0.53 6.83 -4.31
N LEU A 84 -0.61 6.76 -2.99
CA LEU A 84 -1.18 5.60 -2.30
C LEU A 84 -2.65 5.38 -2.62
N ASP A 85 -3.40 6.43 -2.89
CA ASP A 85 -4.81 6.35 -3.30
C ASP A 85 -5.00 5.76 -4.71
N CYS A 86 -3.91 5.58 -5.47
CA CYS A 86 -3.94 4.83 -6.73
C CYS A 86 -3.94 3.31 -6.52
N TYR A 87 -3.93 2.86 -5.29
CA TYR A 87 -3.88 1.44 -4.92
C TYR A 87 -5.05 1.09 -4.02
N GLU A 88 -5.40 -0.18 -4.02
CA GLU A 88 -6.46 -0.75 -3.20
C GLU A 88 -5.94 -2.00 -2.51
N ARG A 89 -6.22 -2.14 -1.23
CA ARG A 89 -5.88 -3.32 -0.45
C ARG A 89 -7.16 -4.00 0.00
N ILE A 90 -7.22 -5.33 -0.11
CA ILE A 90 -8.36 -6.09 0.42
C ILE A 90 -8.33 -5.98 1.94
N SER A 91 -9.42 -5.45 2.51
CA SER A 91 -9.61 -5.37 3.95
C SER A 91 -10.25 -6.66 4.44
N GLY A 92 -9.70 -7.26 5.50
CA GLY A 92 -10.19 -8.51 6.03
C GLY A 92 -9.62 -9.72 5.31
N SER A 93 -10.28 -10.86 5.47
CA SER A 93 -9.81 -12.13 4.94
C SER A 93 -10.26 -12.36 3.49
N LEU A 94 -9.59 -13.29 2.82
CA LEU A 94 -10.03 -13.76 1.51
C LEU A 94 -11.36 -14.51 1.58
N TYR A 95 -11.65 -15.11 2.72
CA TYR A 95 -12.96 -15.72 3.00
C TYR A 95 -14.07 -14.67 2.91
N ASP A 96 -13.91 -13.55 3.62
CA ASP A 96 -14.88 -12.45 3.60
C ASP A 96 -14.97 -11.80 2.23
N TYR A 97 -13.85 -11.64 1.55
CA TYR A 97 -13.80 -11.09 0.20
C TYR A 97 -14.58 -11.98 -0.78
N GLY A 98 -14.39 -13.30 -0.68
CA GLY A 98 -15.12 -14.25 -1.53
C GLY A 98 -16.63 -14.20 -1.31
N ILE A 99 -17.07 -14.15 -0.05
CA ILE A 99 -18.49 -14.03 0.29
C ILE A 99 -19.08 -12.74 -0.26
N LYS A 100 -18.38 -11.61 -0.06
CA LYS A 100 -18.82 -10.32 -0.54
C LYS A 100 -19.05 -10.32 -2.05
N LEU A 101 -18.11 -10.88 -2.81
CA LEU A 101 -18.23 -10.92 -4.27
C LEU A 101 -19.36 -11.84 -4.72
N LEU A 102 -19.56 -12.99 -4.05
CA LEU A 102 -20.68 -13.88 -4.35
C LEU A 102 -22.02 -13.19 -4.11
N GLN A 103 -22.14 -12.50 -2.99
CA GLN A 103 -23.37 -11.78 -2.67
C GLN A 103 -23.65 -10.67 -3.67
N GLU A 104 -22.63 -9.93 -4.09
CA GLU A 104 -22.78 -8.86 -5.08
C GLU A 104 -23.12 -9.39 -6.48
N GLN A 105 -22.48 -10.50 -6.87
CA GLN A 105 -22.64 -11.06 -8.23
C GLN A 105 -23.96 -11.80 -8.40
N PHE A 106 -24.39 -12.54 -7.38
CA PHE A 106 -25.55 -13.43 -7.48
C PHE A 106 -26.72 -13.01 -6.59
N ASP A 107 -26.61 -11.86 -5.94
CA ASP A 107 -27.67 -11.32 -5.06
C ASP A 107 -28.08 -12.32 -3.97
N LEU A 108 -27.11 -12.97 -3.37
CA LEU A 108 -27.34 -13.95 -2.30
C LEU A 108 -27.44 -13.26 -0.95
N ASP A 109 -28.40 -13.68 -0.14
CA ASP A 109 -28.52 -13.19 1.23
C ASP A 109 -27.64 -13.98 2.20
N ASP A 110 -27.60 -13.54 3.46
CA ASP A 110 -26.77 -14.17 4.48
C ASP A 110 -27.22 -15.61 4.80
N GLU A 111 -28.52 -15.88 4.67
CA GLU A 111 -29.07 -17.22 4.88
C GLU A 111 -28.56 -18.21 3.83
N CYS A 112 -28.53 -17.79 2.57
CA CYS A 112 -27.97 -18.58 1.48
C CYS A 112 -26.48 -18.88 1.70
N ILE A 113 -25.73 -17.87 2.14
CA ILE A 113 -24.30 -18.04 2.44
C ILE A 113 -24.12 -19.05 3.58
N SER A 114 -24.92 -18.95 4.64
CA SER A 114 -24.84 -19.89 5.77
C SER A 114 -25.11 -21.33 5.34
N GLU A 115 -26.07 -21.55 4.43
CA GLU A 115 -26.37 -22.88 3.91
C GLU A 115 -25.24 -23.44 3.05
N LEU A 116 -24.54 -22.58 2.30
CA LEU A 116 -23.44 -22.98 1.43
C LEU A 116 -22.11 -23.19 2.16
N GLU A 117 -22.01 -22.71 3.40
CA GLU A 117 -20.74 -22.68 4.14
C GLU A 117 -20.10 -24.05 4.31
N GLU A 118 -20.90 -25.11 4.52
CA GLU A 118 -20.39 -26.48 4.67
C GLU A 118 -19.86 -27.06 3.36
N TYR A 119 -20.30 -26.54 2.22
CA TYR A 119 -20.03 -27.11 0.90
C TYR A 119 -19.09 -26.28 0.05
N THR A 120 -18.71 -25.09 0.50
CA THR A 120 -17.98 -24.13 -0.32
C THR A 120 -16.76 -23.61 0.42
N ASP A 121 -15.60 -23.65 -0.24
CA ASP A 121 -14.38 -23.02 0.25
C ASP A 121 -14.36 -21.57 -0.22
N PHE A 122 -14.95 -20.69 0.58
CA PHE A 122 -15.03 -19.27 0.25
C PHE A 122 -13.66 -18.58 0.24
N ALA A 123 -12.71 -19.04 1.04
CA ALA A 123 -11.35 -18.49 1.03
C ALA A 123 -10.66 -18.77 -0.30
N ARG A 124 -10.80 -19.98 -0.81
CA ARG A 124 -10.26 -20.37 -2.12
C ARG A 124 -10.92 -19.58 -3.24
N TYR A 125 -12.24 -19.42 -3.16
CA TYR A 125 -12.99 -18.60 -4.11
C TYR A 125 -12.51 -17.14 -4.06
N GLY A 126 -12.36 -16.60 -2.86
CA GLY A 126 -11.86 -15.23 -2.67
C GLY A 126 -10.47 -15.04 -3.24
N GLN A 127 -9.58 -16.02 -3.05
CA GLN A 127 -8.24 -15.98 -3.63
C GLN A 127 -8.27 -15.98 -5.15
N ALA A 128 -9.08 -16.84 -5.75
CA ALA A 128 -9.23 -16.91 -7.20
C ALA A 128 -9.78 -15.60 -7.77
N CYS A 129 -10.76 -15.01 -7.09
CA CYS A 129 -11.30 -13.71 -7.48
C CYS A 129 -10.28 -12.59 -7.35
N ALA A 130 -9.49 -12.60 -6.27
CA ALA A 130 -8.46 -11.59 -6.06
C ALA A 130 -7.40 -11.64 -7.18
N GLU A 131 -6.95 -12.85 -7.52
CA GLU A 131 -6.00 -13.03 -8.63
C GLU A 131 -6.60 -12.57 -9.97
N SER A 132 -7.84 -12.94 -10.22
CA SER A 132 -8.57 -12.54 -11.43
C SER A 132 -8.77 -11.03 -11.52
N ASN A 133 -8.92 -10.36 -10.38
CA ASN A 133 -9.11 -8.92 -10.30
C ASN A 133 -7.80 -8.13 -10.23
N GLY A 134 -6.65 -8.81 -10.39
CA GLY A 134 -5.35 -8.18 -10.49
C GLY A 134 -4.65 -7.89 -9.16
N PHE A 135 -5.15 -8.47 -8.05
CA PHE A 135 -4.46 -8.32 -6.77
C PHE A 135 -3.20 -9.17 -6.72
N VAL A 136 -2.15 -8.61 -6.12
CA VAL A 136 -0.88 -9.29 -5.85
C VAL A 136 -0.83 -9.62 -4.37
N GLN A 137 -0.48 -10.87 -4.06
CA GLN A 137 -0.33 -11.32 -2.68
C GLN A 137 1.01 -10.89 -2.13
N THR A 138 1.01 -10.28 -0.94
CA THR A 138 2.22 -9.89 -0.20
C THR A 138 2.11 -10.38 1.24
N GLU A 139 3.21 -10.27 1.99
CA GLU A 139 3.22 -10.57 3.43
C GLU A 139 2.25 -9.68 4.21
N PHE A 140 1.94 -8.51 3.69
CA PHE A 140 1.14 -7.50 4.38
C PHE A 140 -0.30 -7.43 3.86
N GLY A 141 -0.63 -8.22 2.86
CA GLY A 141 -1.98 -8.31 2.31
C GLY A 141 -2.01 -8.35 0.80
N GLN A 142 -3.23 -8.34 0.27
CA GLN A 142 -3.50 -8.34 -1.17
C GLN A 142 -3.68 -6.90 -1.63
N VAL A 143 -2.96 -6.48 -2.65
CA VAL A 143 -3.00 -5.10 -3.14
C VAL A 143 -3.01 -5.07 -4.66
N ARG A 144 -3.70 -4.08 -5.23
CA ARG A 144 -3.68 -3.84 -6.68
C ARG A 144 -3.66 -2.35 -6.97
N ARG A 145 -3.17 -2.01 -8.15
CA ARG A 145 -3.26 -0.66 -8.67
C ARG A 145 -4.62 -0.46 -9.33
N ILE A 146 -5.38 0.56 -8.89
CA ILE A 146 -6.73 0.84 -9.38
C ILE A 146 -6.78 2.07 -10.27
N ALA A 147 -5.75 2.93 -10.19
CA ALA A 147 -5.68 4.14 -10.99
C ALA A 147 -4.22 4.44 -11.31
N GLN A 148 -3.99 5.18 -12.36
CA GLN A 148 -2.69 5.73 -12.69
C GLN A 148 -2.52 7.07 -12.01
N SER A 149 -1.28 7.54 -11.86
CA SER A 149 -1.02 8.91 -11.39
C SER A 149 -1.72 9.90 -12.34
N LEU A 150 -1.99 11.12 -11.86
CA LEU A 150 -2.66 12.14 -12.67
C LEU A 150 -1.97 12.35 -14.03
N GLU A 151 -0.65 12.34 -14.06
CA GLU A 151 0.12 12.50 -15.29
C GLU A 151 -0.10 11.36 -16.26
N GLN A 152 -0.09 10.12 -15.78
CA GLN A 152 -0.31 8.94 -16.59
C GLN A 152 -1.77 8.87 -17.08
N ALA A 153 -2.73 9.18 -16.22
CA ALA A 153 -4.14 9.21 -16.60
C ALA A 153 -4.40 10.24 -17.69
N HIS A 154 -3.80 11.42 -17.55
CA HIS A 154 -3.93 12.48 -18.56
C HIS A 154 -3.31 12.08 -19.88
N SER A 155 -2.14 11.44 -19.88
CA SER A 155 -1.50 10.92 -21.09
C SER A 155 -2.36 9.86 -21.77
N ASN A 156 -2.98 8.97 -21.01
CA ASN A 156 -3.86 7.94 -21.56
C ASN A 156 -5.12 8.54 -22.21
N GLU A 157 -5.68 9.59 -21.62
CA GLU A 157 -6.80 10.31 -22.22
C GLU A 157 -6.43 10.94 -23.55
N MET A 158 -5.21 11.46 -23.65
CA MET A 158 -4.72 12.08 -24.88
C MET A 158 -4.44 11.08 -26.01
N THR A 159 -4.22 9.82 -25.68
CA THR A 159 -3.96 8.77 -26.67
C THR A 159 -5.22 8.09 -27.20
N LEU A 160 -6.34 8.38 -26.60
CA LEU A 160 -7.64 7.88 -27.07
C LEU A 160 -8.19 8.74 -28.20
#